data_cf2fcacaa1b690b7735bb60d3a117925
#
_entry.id   cf2fcacaa1b690b7735bb60d3a117925
#
_cell.length_a   1.000
_cell.length_b   1.000
_cell.length_c   1.000
_cell.angle_alpha   90.00
_cell.angle_beta   90.00
_cell.angle_gamma   90.00
#
_symmetry.space_group_name_H-M   'P 1'
#
loop_
_entity.id
_entity.type
_entity.pdbx_description
1 polymer ?
#
loop_
_entity_poly.entity_id
_entity_poly.type
_entity_poly.pdbx_seq_one_letter_code
_entity_poly.pdbx_strand_id
1 'polypeptide(L)'
;DFIVSFIIWTASGFLTLYMSKTQAENSTKSSEDNIYDYRQNRKFTVLMNEIDTYELCKLALLTRKKTTIINEGVEKGKIVAKISDGFRVSDRIEISLRVLSLNLTEVLIDYRCISPAAVIGDGKTWNYVESLCEYIKNSDAAKNKKVLRESLDLAEEIYSTRNEKEKIKSQRDKRK
;
A
#
# COMPACT_ATOMS: atom_id res chain seq x y z
N ASP A 1 25.48 30.61 20.34
CA ASP A 1 25.42 29.32 19.61
C ASP A 1 24.05 28.62 19.69
N PHE A 2 23.34 28.71 20.84
CA PHE A 2 22.02 28.08 20.98
C PHE A 2 20.96 28.66 20.04
N ILE A 3 20.97 29.97 19.86
CA ILE A 3 20.01 30.70 18.98
C ILE A 3 20.20 30.28 17.52
N VAL A 4 21.45 30.15 17.05
CA VAL A 4 21.76 29.74 15.67
C VAL A 4 21.31 28.31 15.42
N SER A 5 21.54 27.40 16.37
CA SER A 5 21.09 26.00 16.28
C SER A 5 19.56 25.90 16.26
N PHE A 6 18.87 26.70 17.04
CA PHE A 6 17.40 26.74 17.06
C PHE A 6 16.81 27.26 15.74
N ILE A 7 17.41 28.30 15.15
CA ILE A 7 17.00 28.85 13.85
C ILE A 7 17.20 27.81 12.74
N ILE A 8 18.35 27.12 12.72
CA ILE A 8 18.62 26.07 11.74
C ILE A 8 17.61 24.94 11.88
N TRP A 9 17.30 24.52 13.10
CA TRP A 9 16.37 23.43 13.36
C TRP A 9 14.93 23.77 12.94
N THR A 10 14.46 24.99 13.26
CA THR A 10 13.14 25.46 12.82
C THR A 10 13.05 25.66 11.32
N ALA A 11 14.07 26.21 10.69
CA ALA A 11 14.14 26.38 9.23
C ALA A 11 14.14 25.05 8.50
N SER A 12 14.89 24.05 9.00
CA SER A 12 14.91 22.70 8.44
C SER A 12 13.53 22.02 8.56
N GLY A 13 12.87 22.15 9.70
CA GLY A 13 11.51 21.65 9.91
C GLY A 13 10.50 22.26 8.95
N PHE A 14 10.55 23.58 8.77
CA PHE A 14 9.68 24.31 7.84
C PHE A 14 9.93 23.91 6.38
N LEU A 15 11.20 23.76 5.98
CA LEU A 15 11.56 23.33 4.63
C LEU A 15 11.06 21.93 4.33
N THR A 16 11.16 21.01 5.30
CA THR A 16 10.68 19.63 5.14
C THR A 16 9.16 19.61 4.98
N LEU A 17 8.42 20.37 5.77
CA LEU A 17 6.97 20.48 5.66
C LEU A 17 6.54 21.09 4.32
N TYR A 18 7.24 22.15 3.89
CA TYR A 18 6.95 22.81 2.62
C TYR A 18 7.20 21.88 1.44
N MET A 19 8.33 21.16 1.42
CA MET A 19 8.64 20.18 0.36
C MET A 19 7.66 19.01 0.33
N SER A 20 7.25 18.51 1.49
CA SER A 20 6.21 17.46 1.58
C SER A 20 4.89 17.92 1.00
N LYS A 21 4.48 19.15 1.30
CA LYS A 21 3.24 19.73 0.75
C LYS A 21 3.30 19.89 -0.76
N THR A 22 4.38 20.48 -1.27
CA THR A 22 4.56 20.68 -2.73
C THR A 22 4.61 19.36 -3.48
N GLN A 23 5.26 18.32 -2.90
CA GLN A 23 5.32 17.00 -3.49
C GLN A 23 3.94 16.32 -3.51
N ALA A 24 3.13 16.50 -2.47
CA ALA A 24 1.77 16.00 -2.42
C ALA A 24 0.88 16.68 -3.45
N GLU A 25 0.94 18.01 -3.58
CA GLU A 25 0.16 18.77 -4.56
C GLU A 25 0.49 18.39 -6.00
N ASN A 26 1.76 18.14 -6.31
CA ASN A 26 2.19 17.72 -7.64
C ASN A 26 1.79 16.29 -8.00
N SER A 27 1.47 15.45 -7.00
CA SER A 27 1.11 14.05 -7.21
C SER A 27 -0.39 13.79 -7.41
N THR A 28 -1.24 14.82 -7.30
CA THR A 28 -2.69 14.65 -7.24
C THR A 28 -3.42 15.23 -8.45
N LYS A 29 -4.35 14.45 -8.97
CA LYS A 29 -5.29 14.86 -10.04
C LYS A 29 -6.72 15.09 -9.55
N SER A 30 -7.06 14.87 -8.29
CA SER A 30 -8.42 15.05 -7.78
C SER A 30 -8.47 15.93 -6.55
N SER A 31 -9.41 16.87 -6.53
CA SER A 31 -9.54 17.93 -5.55
C SER A 31 -10.43 17.63 -4.34
N GLU A 32 -11.05 16.45 -4.27
CA GLU A 32 -12.06 16.18 -3.23
C GLU A 32 -11.55 15.36 -2.04
N ASP A 33 -10.44 14.62 -2.20
CA ASP A 33 -9.87 13.82 -1.13
C ASP A 33 -8.78 14.58 -0.38
N ASN A 34 -8.75 14.47 0.93
CA ASN A 34 -7.67 15.05 1.73
C ASN A 34 -6.39 14.23 1.52
N ILE A 35 -5.60 14.62 0.53
CA ILE A 35 -4.34 13.98 0.12
C ILE A 35 -3.28 13.96 1.22
N TYR A 36 -3.44 14.84 2.20
CA TYR A 36 -2.54 14.97 3.36
C TYR A 36 -2.97 14.09 4.53
N ASP A 37 -4.11 13.37 4.40
CA ASP A 37 -4.55 12.51 5.48
C ASP A 37 -3.61 11.28 5.60
N TYR A 38 -3.20 10.98 6.83
CA TYR A 38 -2.45 9.79 7.17
C TYR A 38 -3.27 8.50 7.02
N ARG A 39 -4.59 8.61 6.86
CA ARG A 39 -5.52 7.53 6.60
C ARG A 39 -6.24 7.77 5.29
N GLN A 40 -6.17 6.81 4.41
CA GLN A 40 -6.87 6.83 3.14
C GLN A 40 -7.83 5.65 3.04
N ASN A 41 -9.09 5.96 2.74
CA ASN A 41 -10.13 4.94 2.54
C ASN A 41 -10.63 5.02 1.11
N ARG A 42 -10.78 3.86 0.47
CA ARG A 42 -11.39 3.76 -0.85
C ARG A 42 -12.41 2.64 -0.87
N LYS A 43 -13.46 2.87 -1.63
CA LYS A 43 -14.55 1.94 -1.82
C LYS A 43 -14.96 1.94 -3.29
N PHE A 44 -14.98 0.76 -3.90
CA PHE A 44 -15.41 0.59 -5.28
C PHE A 44 -15.90 -0.83 -5.53
N THR A 45 -16.53 -1.08 -6.67
CA THR A 45 -17.03 -2.39 -7.07
C THR A 45 -16.25 -2.96 -8.24
N VAL A 46 -16.11 -4.28 -8.26
CA VAL A 46 -15.49 -5.05 -9.34
C VAL A 46 -16.51 -6.07 -9.86
N LEU A 47 -16.60 -6.21 -11.17
CA LEU A 47 -17.49 -7.18 -11.83
C LEU A 47 -16.86 -8.59 -11.83
N MET A 48 -16.62 -9.12 -10.64
CA MET A 48 -16.04 -10.45 -10.39
C MET A 48 -16.65 -11.05 -9.14
N ASN A 49 -16.61 -12.40 -9.03
CA ASN A 49 -16.97 -13.07 -7.80
C ASN A 49 -15.93 -12.78 -6.69
N GLU A 50 -16.27 -13.15 -5.45
CA GLU A 50 -15.43 -12.87 -4.29
C GLU A 50 -14.05 -13.50 -4.38
N ILE A 51 -13.96 -14.76 -4.79
CA ILE A 51 -12.69 -15.52 -4.84
C ILE A 51 -11.75 -14.89 -5.87
N ASP A 52 -12.21 -14.65 -7.08
CA ASP A 52 -11.40 -14.04 -8.14
C ASP A 52 -11.01 -12.60 -7.77
N THR A 53 -11.90 -11.85 -7.09
CA THR A 53 -11.59 -10.50 -6.57
C THR A 53 -10.53 -10.56 -5.47
N TYR A 54 -10.61 -11.56 -4.57
CA TYR A 54 -9.62 -11.77 -3.53
C TYR A 54 -8.23 -12.07 -4.12
N GLU A 55 -8.16 -13.00 -5.08
CA GLU A 55 -6.91 -13.34 -5.79
C GLU A 55 -6.33 -12.10 -6.50
N LEU A 56 -7.16 -11.28 -7.14
CA LEU A 56 -6.74 -10.04 -7.79
C LEU A 56 -6.19 -9.03 -6.78
N CYS A 57 -6.84 -8.82 -5.65
CA CYS A 57 -6.37 -7.94 -4.59
C CYS A 57 -5.04 -8.43 -3.99
N LYS A 58 -4.90 -9.75 -3.80
CA LYS A 58 -3.66 -10.37 -3.34
C LYS A 58 -2.54 -10.14 -4.36
N LEU A 59 -2.78 -10.39 -5.64
CA LEU A 59 -1.83 -10.12 -6.71
C LEU A 59 -1.40 -8.65 -6.73
N ALA A 60 -2.36 -7.73 -6.62
CA ALA A 60 -2.09 -6.29 -6.59
C ALA A 60 -1.15 -5.90 -5.45
N LEU A 61 -1.24 -6.54 -4.29
CA LEU A 61 -0.33 -6.32 -3.16
C LEU A 61 1.04 -6.96 -3.37
N LEU A 62 1.09 -8.20 -3.88
CA LEU A 62 2.35 -8.95 -4.10
C LEU A 62 3.23 -8.31 -5.18
N THR A 63 2.65 -7.69 -6.19
CA THR A 63 3.39 -6.98 -7.24
C THR A 63 4.07 -5.71 -6.73
N ARG A 64 3.66 -5.19 -5.56
CA ARG A 64 4.23 -3.98 -4.97
C ARG A 64 5.53 -4.28 -4.22
N LYS A 65 6.58 -3.52 -4.52
CA LYS A 65 7.83 -3.56 -3.75
C LYS A 65 7.54 -3.14 -2.30
N LYS A 66 8.22 -3.76 -1.33
CA LYS A 66 8.14 -3.41 0.10
C LYS A 66 6.80 -3.73 0.79
N THR A 67 5.91 -4.44 0.12
CA THR A 67 4.65 -4.92 0.70
C THR A 67 4.82 -6.35 1.21
N THR A 68 4.35 -6.61 2.43
CA THR A 68 4.38 -7.93 3.08
C THR A 68 3.00 -8.25 3.59
N ILE A 69 2.38 -9.31 3.09
CA ILE A 69 1.10 -9.80 3.61
C ILE A 69 1.35 -10.42 4.98
N ILE A 70 0.63 -9.96 6.00
CA ILE A 70 0.78 -10.41 7.40
C ILE A 70 -0.39 -11.23 7.89
N ASN A 71 -1.55 -11.06 7.27
CA ASN A 71 -2.73 -11.86 7.57
C ASN A 71 -3.60 -11.93 6.31
N GLU A 72 -4.06 -13.12 6.00
CA GLU A 72 -5.00 -13.37 4.90
C GLU A 72 -6.05 -14.38 5.35
N GLY A 73 -7.29 -14.17 4.91
CA GLY A 73 -8.40 -15.06 5.20
C GLY A 73 -9.42 -14.96 4.08
N VAL A 74 -9.38 -15.94 3.18
CA VAL A 74 -10.31 -16.02 2.04
C VAL A 74 -11.75 -16.09 2.54
N GLU A 75 -12.02 -16.93 3.57
CA GLU A 75 -13.35 -17.08 4.16
C GLU A 75 -13.91 -15.79 4.77
N LYS A 76 -13.03 -14.86 5.15
CA LYS A 76 -13.40 -13.57 5.72
C LYS A 76 -13.37 -12.44 4.69
N GLY A 77 -12.99 -12.74 3.44
CA GLY A 77 -12.80 -11.75 2.40
C GLY A 77 -11.83 -10.62 2.81
N LYS A 78 -10.75 -10.95 3.56
CA LYS A 78 -9.89 -9.94 4.18
C LYS A 78 -8.42 -10.23 3.97
N ILE A 79 -7.67 -9.19 3.55
CA ILE A 79 -6.21 -9.22 3.42
C ILE A 79 -5.63 -8.06 4.22
N VAL A 80 -4.61 -8.33 5.02
CA VAL A 80 -3.87 -7.31 5.76
C VAL A 80 -2.41 -7.39 5.38
N ALA A 81 -1.83 -6.26 4.97
CA ALA A 81 -0.44 -6.17 4.61
C ALA A 81 0.25 -5.00 5.32
N LYS A 82 1.57 -5.12 5.46
CA LYS A 82 2.48 -4.06 5.88
C LYS A 82 3.24 -3.54 4.67
N ILE A 83 3.48 -2.23 4.68
CA ILE A 83 4.31 -1.56 3.69
C ILE A 83 5.49 -0.96 4.45
N SER A 84 6.70 -1.45 4.16
CA SER A 84 7.92 -1.06 4.89
C SER A 84 8.84 -0.24 4.00
N ASP A 85 9.19 0.96 4.43
CA ASP A 85 10.12 1.86 3.73
C ASP A 85 11.54 1.82 4.33
N GLY A 86 11.93 0.66 4.85
CA GLY A 86 13.28 0.33 5.31
C GLY A 86 13.63 0.84 6.70
N PHE A 87 13.43 2.12 7.00
CA PHE A 87 13.78 2.75 8.28
C PHE A 87 12.59 3.28 9.09
N ARG A 88 11.38 3.20 8.55
CA ARG A 88 10.17 3.72 9.19
C ARG A 88 9.31 2.60 9.77
N VAL A 89 8.51 2.96 10.75
CA VAL A 89 7.41 2.11 11.22
C VAL A 89 6.56 1.73 10.03
N SER A 90 6.31 0.44 9.86
CA SER A 90 5.60 -0.09 8.69
C SER A 90 4.17 0.43 8.65
N ASP A 91 3.77 1.01 7.54
CA ASP A 91 2.38 1.36 7.30
C ASP A 91 1.53 0.09 7.16
N ARG A 92 0.24 0.24 7.40
CA ARG A 92 -0.72 -0.87 7.34
C ARG A 92 -1.76 -0.60 6.27
N ILE A 93 -2.01 -1.60 5.45
CA ILE A 93 -3.13 -1.63 4.53
C ILE A 93 -4.03 -2.83 4.84
N GLU A 94 -5.32 -2.60 4.82
CA GLU A 94 -6.36 -3.60 4.99
C GLU A 94 -7.30 -3.54 3.79
N ILE A 95 -7.48 -4.66 3.11
CA ILE A 95 -8.45 -4.82 2.03
C ILE A 95 -9.53 -5.75 2.55
N SER A 96 -10.80 -5.31 2.46
CA SER A 96 -11.96 -6.10 2.84
C SER A 96 -12.91 -6.20 1.65
N LEU A 97 -13.45 -7.39 1.44
CA LEU A 97 -14.39 -7.70 0.36
C LEU A 97 -15.80 -7.86 0.93
N ARG A 98 -16.76 -7.40 0.17
CA ARG A 98 -18.19 -7.59 0.46
C ARG A 98 -18.89 -8.05 -0.80
N VAL A 99 -19.47 -9.22 -0.76
CA VAL A 99 -20.27 -9.77 -1.87
C VAL A 99 -21.57 -8.98 -2.00
N LEU A 100 -21.81 -8.42 -3.17
CA LEU A 100 -23.07 -7.75 -3.51
C LEU A 100 -23.96 -8.65 -4.36
N SER A 101 -23.36 -9.47 -5.24
CA SER A 101 -24.01 -10.52 -6.02
C SER A 101 -22.99 -11.57 -6.47
N LEU A 102 -23.45 -12.62 -7.18
CA LEU A 102 -22.57 -13.72 -7.64
C LEU A 102 -21.33 -13.25 -8.43
N ASN A 103 -21.45 -12.15 -9.17
CA ASN A 103 -20.38 -11.61 -10.02
C ASN A 103 -20.12 -10.12 -9.75
N LEU A 104 -20.44 -9.63 -8.56
CA LEU A 104 -20.21 -8.26 -8.19
C LEU A 104 -19.73 -8.20 -6.75
N THR A 105 -18.50 -7.77 -6.56
CA THR A 105 -17.85 -7.65 -5.26
C THR A 105 -17.45 -6.20 -5.00
N GLU A 106 -17.78 -5.72 -3.82
CA GLU A 106 -17.32 -4.43 -3.31
C GLU A 106 -15.98 -4.60 -2.62
N VAL A 107 -15.03 -3.75 -2.98
CA VAL A 107 -13.68 -3.71 -2.42
C VAL A 107 -13.58 -2.47 -1.54
N LEU A 108 -13.18 -2.66 -0.28
CA LEU A 108 -12.87 -1.59 0.66
C LEU A 108 -11.38 -1.65 0.97
N ILE A 109 -10.70 -0.54 0.79
CA ILE A 109 -9.27 -0.38 1.12
C ILE A 109 -9.17 0.64 2.25
N ASP A 110 -8.55 0.25 3.37
CA ASP A 110 -8.20 1.13 4.49
C ASP A 110 -6.67 1.13 4.64
N TYR A 111 -6.04 2.22 4.28
CA TYR A 111 -4.62 2.45 4.45
C TYR A 111 -4.38 3.38 5.62
N ARG A 112 -3.44 3.01 6.50
CA ARG A 112 -3.04 3.80 7.66
C ARG A 112 -1.53 3.94 7.72
N CYS A 113 -1.07 5.16 7.69
CA CYS A 113 0.30 5.49 8.01
C CYS A 113 0.49 5.46 9.53
N ILE A 114 1.43 4.64 10.01
CA ILE A 114 1.67 4.45 11.46
C ILE A 114 2.83 5.32 11.94
N SER A 115 3.55 5.98 11.04
CA SER A 115 4.69 6.81 11.42
C SER A 115 4.26 8.03 12.25
N PRO A 116 4.77 8.21 13.47
CA PRO A 116 4.47 9.40 14.29
C PRO A 116 4.91 10.72 13.65
N ALA A 117 5.85 10.67 12.72
CA ALA A 117 6.32 11.86 11.99
C ALA A 117 5.41 12.25 10.81
N ALA A 118 4.42 11.42 10.46
CA ALA A 118 3.46 11.70 9.39
C ALA A 118 2.27 12.51 9.92
N VAL A 119 2.54 13.65 10.54
CA VAL A 119 1.49 14.60 10.95
C VAL A 119 0.82 15.20 9.71
N ILE A 120 1.55 15.25 8.61
CA ILE A 120 1.04 15.65 7.30
C ILE A 120 1.48 14.56 6.31
N GLY A 121 0.53 13.93 5.64
CA GLY A 121 0.81 12.97 4.56
C GLY A 121 1.61 13.66 3.45
N ASP A 122 2.62 12.95 2.92
CA ASP A 122 3.45 13.46 1.81
C ASP A 122 2.84 13.11 0.43
N GLY A 123 1.57 12.77 0.38
CA GLY A 123 0.87 12.30 -0.82
C GLY A 123 1.24 10.87 -1.26
N LYS A 124 2.26 10.26 -0.67
CA LYS A 124 2.67 8.89 -1.03
C LYS A 124 1.60 7.87 -0.65
N THR A 125 0.95 8.06 0.50
CA THR A 125 -0.18 7.23 0.95
C THR A 125 -1.31 7.26 -0.07
N TRP A 126 -1.69 8.46 -0.49
CA TRP A 126 -2.72 8.66 -1.51
C TRP A 126 -2.33 8.00 -2.84
N ASN A 127 -1.14 8.30 -3.36
CA ASN A 127 -0.64 7.71 -4.60
C ASN A 127 -0.58 6.18 -4.56
N TYR A 128 -0.18 5.61 -3.42
CA TYR A 128 -0.16 4.16 -3.26
C TYR A 128 -1.56 3.58 -3.38
N VAL A 129 -2.53 4.15 -2.68
CA VAL A 129 -3.92 3.67 -2.67
C VAL A 129 -4.56 3.84 -4.05
N GLU A 130 -4.40 5.01 -4.69
CA GLU A 130 -4.94 5.24 -6.04
C GLU A 130 -4.34 4.28 -7.06
N SER A 131 -3.03 4.10 -7.07
CA SER A 131 -2.38 3.16 -7.99
C SER A 131 -2.80 1.70 -7.74
N LEU A 132 -3.14 1.34 -6.49
CA LEU A 132 -3.68 0.04 -6.16
C LEU A 132 -5.12 -0.12 -6.69
N CYS A 133 -5.95 0.91 -6.50
CA CYS A 133 -7.31 0.95 -7.04
C CYS A 133 -7.33 0.86 -8.57
N GLU A 134 -6.46 1.62 -9.23
CA GLU A 134 -6.32 1.58 -10.70
C GLU A 134 -5.89 0.19 -11.17
N TYR A 135 -4.93 -0.43 -10.50
CA TYR A 135 -4.51 -1.79 -10.84
C TYR A 135 -5.67 -2.78 -10.73
N ILE A 136 -6.42 -2.77 -9.64
CA ILE A 136 -7.54 -3.69 -9.42
C ILE A 136 -8.67 -3.44 -10.44
N LYS A 137 -8.98 -2.19 -10.78
CA LYS A 137 -10.04 -1.84 -11.72
C LYS A 137 -9.69 -2.15 -13.18
N ASN A 138 -8.44 -1.93 -13.58
CA ASN A 138 -8.01 -1.87 -14.97
C ASN A 138 -7.10 -3.01 -15.40
N SER A 139 -6.76 -3.93 -14.48
CA SER A 139 -5.89 -5.06 -14.79
C SER A 139 -6.52 -5.99 -15.83
N ASP A 140 -5.73 -6.41 -16.81
CA ASP A 140 -6.15 -7.48 -17.73
C ASP A 140 -6.40 -8.80 -17.01
N ALA A 141 -5.74 -9.01 -15.85
CA ALA A 141 -6.02 -10.12 -14.97
C ALA A 141 -7.47 -10.09 -14.42
N ALA A 142 -8.07 -8.91 -14.23
CA ALA A 142 -9.47 -8.79 -13.85
C ALA A 142 -10.45 -9.26 -14.93
N LYS A 143 -10.01 -9.32 -16.19
CA LYS A 143 -10.82 -9.71 -17.34
C LYS A 143 -10.66 -11.20 -17.71
N ASN A 144 -9.62 -11.85 -17.27
CA ASN A 144 -9.30 -13.22 -17.64
C ASN A 144 -8.79 -14.04 -16.45
N LYS A 145 -9.63 -14.95 -15.97
CA LYS A 145 -9.35 -15.82 -14.83
C LYS A 145 -8.07 -16.67 -14.97
N LYS A 146 -7.75 -17.12 -16.18
CA LYS A 146 -6.52 -17.89 -16.43
C LYS A 146 -5.29 -17.01 -16.24
N VAL A 147 -5.30 -15.82 -16.82
CA VAL A 147 -4.22 -14.83 -16.66
C VAL A 147 -4.05 -14.42 -15.21
N LEU A 148 -5.16 -14.25 -14.47
CA LEU A 148 -5.13 -13.94 -13.05
C LEU A 148 -4.38 -15.01 -12.24
N ARG A 149 -4.70 -16.30 -12.45
CA ARG A 149 -4.05 -17.41 -11.73
C ARG A 149 -2.57 -17.51 -12.06
N GLU A 150 -2.22 -17.54 -13.36
CA GLU A 150 -0.82 -17.58 -13.78
C GLU A 150 0.00 -16.43 -13.23
N SER A 151 -0.59 -15.23 -13.18
CA SER A 151 0.06 -14.04 -12.62
C SER A 151 0.22 -14.13 -11.10
N LEU A 152 -0.74 -14.72 -10.40
CA LEU A 152 -0.69 -14.91 -8.95
C LEU A 152 0.39 -15.93 -8.58
N ASP A 153 0.43 -17.08 -9.24
CA ASP A 153 1.44 -18.12 -9.01
C ASP A 153 2.86 -17.55 -9.17
N LEU A 154 3.10 -16.81 -10.26
CA LEU A 154 4.38 -16.16 -10.49
C LEU A 154 4.70 -15.10 -9.42
N ALA A 155 3.72 -14.31 -9.00
CA ALA A 155 3.91 -13.30 -7.97
C ALA A 155 4.24 -13.92 -6.61
N GLU A 156 3.62 -15.03 -6.25
CA GLU A 156 3.89 -15.78 -5.01
C GLU A 156 5.30 -16.40 -5.02
N GLU A 157 5.76 -16.93 -6.15
CA GLU A 157 7.12 -17.44 -6.31
C GLU A 157 8.15 -16.33 -6.10
N ILE A 158 7.96 -15.18 -6.75
CA ILE A 158 8.85 -14.03 -6.60
C ILE A 158 8.85 -13.51 -5.15
N TYR A 159 7.68 -13.49 -4.50
CA TYR A 159 7.52 -13.05 -3.13
C TYR A 159 8.24 -13.99 -2.15
N SER A 160 8.10 -15.30 -2.29
CA SER A 160 8.78 -16.30 -1.45
C SER A 160 10.30 -16.18 -1.57
N THR A 161 10.81 -16.11 -2.80
CA THR A 161 12.24 -15.92 -3.08
C THR A 161 12.80 -14.64 -2.48
N ARG A 162 12.04 -13.54 -2.49
CA ARG A 162 12.44 -12.27 -1.87
C ARG A 162 12.56 -12.40 -0.36
N ASN A 163 11.56 -13.00 0.28
CA ASN A 163 11.54 -13.20 1.73
C ASN A 163 12.69 -14.09 2.21
N GLU A 164 13.06 -15.12 1.45
CA GLU A 164 14.23 -15.96 1.76
C GLU A 164 15.54 -15.17 1.70
N LYS A 165 15.72 -14.36 0.65
CA LYS A 165 16.92 -13.51 0.52
C LYS A 165 17.04 -12.51 1.66
N GLU A 166 15.93 -11.91 2.10
CA GLU A 166 15.91 -10.99 3.24
C GLU A 166 16.25 -11.69 4.56
N LYS A 167 15.73 -12.91 4.78
CA LYS A 167 16.09 -13.71 5.96
C LYS A 167 17.58 -14.04 6.00
N ILE A 168 18.16 -14.47 4.87
CA ILE A 168 19.59 -14.79 4.77
C ILE A 168 20.44 -13.55 5.04
N LYS A 169 20.06 -12.39 4.49
CA LYS A 169 20.75 -11.12 4.73
C LYS A 169 20.73 -10.75 6.23
N SER A 170 19.55 -10.79 6.84
CA SER A 170 19.37 -10.49 8.27
C SER A 170 20.19 -11.42 9.17
N GLN A 171 20.33 -12.70 8.82
CA GLN A 171 21.17 -13.65 9.57
C GLN A 171 22.68 -13.37 9.43
N ARG A 172 23.12 -12.92 8.25
CA ARG A 172 24.54 -12.53 8.02
C ARG A 172 24.91 -11.27 8.81
N ASP A 173 24.00 -10.30 8.86
CA ASP A 173 24.24 -9.04 9.57
C ASP A 173 24.28 -9.22 11.11
N LYS A 174 23.59 -10.24 11.64
CA LYS A 174 23.65 -10.61 13.07
C LYS A 174 24.93 -11.37 13.48
N ARG A 175 25.71 -11.89 12.53
CA ARG A 175 26.94 -12.63 12.78
C ARG A 175 28.21 -11.77 12.70
N LYS A 176 28.09 -10.52 12.30
CA LYS A 176 29.14 -9.50 12.33
C LYS A 176 29.07 -8.66 13.60
#